data_ee16640e7bb1ee189a4445d9171eb61e
#
_entry.id   ee16640e7bb1ee189a4445d9171eb61e
#
_cell.length_a   1.000
_cell.length_b   1.000
_cell.length_c   1.000
_cell.angle_alpha   90.00
_cell.angle_beta   90.00
_cell.angle_gamma   90.00
#
_symmetry.space_group_name_H-M   'P 1'
#
loop_
_entity.id
_entity.type
_entity.pdbx_description
1 polymer ?
#
loop_
_entity_poly.entity_id
_entity_poly.type
_entity_poly.pdbx_seq_one_letter_code
_entity_poly.pdbx_strand_id
1 'polypeptide(L)'
;ALKAQLADGARNFAAARQAAVEALCPGTPLAALLDKPNNNLAVEYCKAILELAPAMTPVPLPRQGADHGQELAPDAVRFASASALRKLWQTGGADAVAPYVPEAVLPFYREAFAAGQYTDFDAAGRCELALLRSRCVGQTPFAAVRGVSEGLEHRLERAVRASTTHEELLDALTTVRYPRARMRRLAMDAALGYDDALPALPPYLHLLGARREALSLLKDVNLPVSHALMRLKDENDACARMVSAQLTASDFSALCRKIPEPMGSALRQKIIFLTK
;
A
#
# COMPACT_ATOMS: atom_id res chain seq x y z
N ALA A 1 5.64 11.65 -27.09
CA ALA A 1 4.32 11.00 -26.95
C ALA A 1 3.67 11.32 -25.60
N LEU A 2 4.25 10.92 -24.42
CA LEU A 2 3.62 11.09 -23.10
C LEU A 2 3.31 12.56 -22.77
N LYS A 3 4.25 13.49 -23.01
CA LYS A 3 4.01 14.93 -22.76
C LYS A 3 2.82 15.46 -23.56
N ALA A 4 2.64 15.02 -24.80
CA ALA A 4 1.48 15.40 -25.61
C ALA A 4 0.17 14.86 -25.04
N GLN A 5 0.15 13.66 -24.49
CA GLN A 5 -1.03 13.04 -23.87
C GLN A 5 -1.40 13.66 -22.50
N LEU A 6 -0.47 14.39 -21.88
CA LEU A 6 -0.70 15.09 -20.61
C LEU A 6 -1.08 16.56 -20.80
N ALA A 7 -0.83 17.14 -21.98
CA ALA A 7 -0.93 18.58 -22.21
C ALA A 7 -2.34 19.15 -22.06
N ASP A 8 -3.38 18.35 -22.35
CA ASP A 8 -4.79 18.76 -22.27
C ASP A 8 -5.40 18.63 -20.88
N GLY A 9 -4.71 17.98 -19.95
CA GLY A 9 -5.22 17.72 -18.58
C GLY A 9 -6.41 16.78 -18.49
N ALA A 10 -6.90 16.23 -19.61
CA ALA A 10 -8.09 15.39 -19.68
C ALA A 10 -7.87 13.97 -19.15
N ARG A 11 -6.59 13.57 -18.98
CA ARG A 11 -6.21 12.19 -18.56
C ARG A 11 -5.36 12.21 -17.29
N ASN A 12 -5.54 11.20 -16.46
CA ASN A 12 -4.55 10.93 -15.42
C ASN A 12 -3.28 10.33 -16.05
N PHE A 13 -2.19 10.28 -15.26
CA PHE A 13 -0.87 9.81 -15.73
C PHE A 13 -0.91 8.39 -16.33
N ALA A 14 -1.65 7.45 -15.72
CA ALA A 14 -1.75 6.07 -16.20
C ALA A 14 -2.43 5.99 -17.57
N ALA A 15 -3.55 6.70 -17.74
CA ALA A 15 -4.27 6.76 -19.01
C ALA A 15 -3.46 7.48 -20.10
N ALA A 16 -2.75 8.56 -19.76
CA ALA A 16 -1.87 9.25 -20.69
C ALA A 16 -0.68 8.37 -21.12
N ARG A 17 -0.12 7.59 -20.20
CA ARG A 17 0.98 6.65 -20.48
C ARG A 17 0.51 5.54 -21.42
N GLN A 18 -0.67 4.94 -21.17
CA GLN A 18 -1.27 3.93 -22.05
C GLN A 18 -1.51 4.51 -23.46
N ALA A 19 -2.15 5.66 -23.57
CA ALA A 19 -2.40 6.31 -24.86
C ALA A 19 -1.09 6.66 -25.60
N ALA A 20 -0.02 6.99 -24.89
CA ALA A 20 1.28 7.22 -25.50
C ALA A 20 1.89 5.94 -26.08
N VAL A 21 1.73 4.79 -25.40
CA VAL A 21 2.20 3.47 -25.91
C VAL A 21 1.38 3.05 -27.11
N GLU A 22 0.06 3.18 -27.07
CA GLU A 22 -0.83 2.91 -28.19
C GLU A 22 -0.47 3.71 -29.43
N ALA A 23 -0.19 5.01 -29.27
CA ALA A 23 0.22 5.88 -30.36
C ALA A 23 1.60 5.55 -30.94
N LEU A 24 2.51 4.98 -30.13
CA LEU A 24 3.87 4.60 -30.58
C LEU A 24 3.92 3.20 -31.21
N CYS A 25 3.02 2.31 -30.83
CA CYS A 25 3.02 0.91 -31.23
C CYS A 25 1.65 0.47 -31.80
N PRO A 26 1.04 1.24 -32.73
CA PRO A 26 -0.30 0.95 -33.22
C PRO A 26 -0.37 -0.42 -33.90
N GLY A 27 -1.46 -1.18 -33.66
CA GLY A 27 -1.69 -2.48 -34.28
C GLY A 27 -0.79 -3.62 -33.78
N THR A 28 0.02 -3.38 -32.76
CA THR A 28 0.86 -4.41 -32.12
C THR A 28 0.29 -4.88 -30.78
N PRO A 29 0.67 -6.07 -30.28
CA PRO A 29 0.31 -6.52 -28.94
C PRO A 29 0.77 -5.56 -27.82
N LEU A 30 1.79 -4.73 -28.09
CA LEU A 30 2.28 -3.73 -27.14
C LEU A 30 1.31 -2.55 -26.95
N ALA A 31 0.45 -2.28 -27.94
CA ALA A 31 -0.50 -1.16 -27.89
C ALA A 31 -1.38 -1.18 -26.64
N ALA A 32 -1.81 -2.36 -26.19
CA ALA A 32 -2.65 -2.54 -24.98
C ALA A 32 -1.86 -2.97 -23.72
N LEU A 33 -0.52 -2.91 -23.76
CA LEU A 33 0.33 -3.49 -22.71
C LEU A 33 0.05 -2.90 -21.33
N LEU A 34 -0.18 -1.59 -21.25
CA LEU A 34 -0.34 -0.87 -19.98
C LEU A 34 -1.81 -0.74 -19.53
N ASP A 35 -2.78 -1.34 -20.23
CA ASP A 35 -4.18 -1.36 -19.82
C ASP A 35 -4.40 -2.11 -18.49
N LYS A 36 -3.58 -3.12 -18.26
CA LYS A 36 -3.71 -3.98 -17.09
C LYS A 36 -2.75 -3.54 -15.97
N PRO A 37 -3.23 -3.36 -14.73
CA PRO A 37 -2.38 -2.95 -13.59
C PRO A 37 -1.18 -3.88 -13.35
N ASN A 38 -1.35 -5.19 -13.53
CA ASN A 38 -0.25 -6.17 -13.36
C ASN A 38 0.83 -5.99 -14.42
N ASN A 39 0.46 -5.67 -15.66
CA ASN A 39 1.42 -5.40 -16.72
C ASN A 39 2.22 -4.12 -16.45
N ASN A 40 1.56 -3.08 -15.92
CA ASN A 40 2.27 -1.87 -15.48
C ASN A 40 3.35 -2.20 -14.45
N LEU A 41 3.02 -3.02 -13.46
CA LEU A 41 3.97 -3.44 -12.44
C LEU A 41 5.10 -4.29 -13.04
N ALA A 42 4.79 -5.23 -13.93
CA ALA A 42 5.79 -6.06 -14.61
C ALA A 42 6.76 -5.21 -15.45
N VAL A 43 6.26 -4.22 -16.18
CA VAL A 43 7.10 -3.28 -16.95
C VAL A 43 8.04 -2.49 -16.04
N GLU A 44 7.58 -2.00 -14.88
CA GLU A 44 8.47 -1.30 -13.94
C GLU A 44 9.53 -2.23 -13.33
N TYR A 45 9.20 -3.50 -13.04
CA TYR A 45 10.21 -4.49 -12.63
C TYR A 45 11.23 -4.78 -13.73
N CYS A 46 10.80 -5.00 -14.97
CA CYS A 46 11.73 -5.21 -16.10
C CYS A 46 12.64 -3.99 -16.30
N LYS A 47 12.09 -2.78 -16.18
CA LYS A 47 12.87 -1.55 -16.27
C LYS A 47 13.91 -1.48 -15.15
N ALA A 48 13.53 -1.74 -13.92
CA ALA A 48 14.45 -1.75 -12.78
C ALA A 48 15.55 -2.82 -12.92
N ILE A 49 15.22 -4.01 -13.44
CA ILE A 49 16.20 -5.06 -13.72
C ILE A 49 17.23 -4.58 -14.75
N LEU A 50 16.78 -3.95 -15.84
CA LEU A 50 17.69 -3.44 -16.87
C LEU A 50 18.62 -2.34 -16.35
N GLU A 51 18.14 -1.51 -15.42
CA GLU A 51 18.90 -0.38 -14.87
C GLU A 51 19.85 -0.81 -13.73
N LEU A 52 19.42 -1.73 -12.86
CA LEU A 52 20.10 -2.02 -11.59
C LEU A 52 20.78 -3.40 -11.55
N ALA A 53 20.24 -4.39 -12.24
CA ALA A 53 20.67 -5.78 -12.16
C ALA A 53 20.53 -6.50 -13.52
N PRO A 54 21.26 -6.07 -14.57
CA PRO A 54 21.07 -6.59 -15.94
C PRO A 54 21.36 -8.10 -16.10
N ALA A 55 22.00 -8.72 -15.11
CA ALA A 55 22.22 -10.17 -15.09
C ALA A 55 20.98 -10.97 -14.62
N MET A 56 19.97 -10.33 -14.05
CA MET A 56 18.75 -11.01 -13.64
C MET A 56 17.82 -11.25 -14.84
N THR A 57 17.29 -12.48 -14.93
CA THR A 57 16.30 -12.83 -15.95
C THR A 57 14.90 -12.71 -15.38
N PRO A 58 14.00 -11.86 -15.92
CA PRO A 58 12.63 -11.80 -15.48
C PRO A 58 11.86 -13.06 -15.90
N VAL A 59 11.12 -13.65 -14.97
CA VAL A 59 10.25 -14.80 -15.22
C VAL A 59 8.81 -14.38 -15.01
N PRO A 60 8.05 -14.05 -16.07
CA PRO A 60 6.66 -13.64 -15.95
C PRO A 60 5.76 -14.85 -15.67
N LEU A 61 4.87 -14.71 -14.69
CA LEU A 61 3.80 -15.66 -14.43
C LEU A 61 2.48 -15.06 -14.92
N PRO A 62 1.78 -15.69 -15.87
CA PRO A 62 0.49 -15.19 -16.32
C PRO A 62 -0.52 -15.24 -15.18
N ARG A 63 -1.26 -14.15 -14.99
CA ARG A 63 -2.33 -14.10 -14.00
C ARG A 63 -3.46 -15.05 -14.41
N GLN A 64 -3.89 -15.87 -13.44
CA GLN A 64 -5.09 -16.71 -13.57
C GLN A 64 -6.20 -16.15 -12.69
N GLY A 65 -7.46 -16.26 -13.15
CA GLY A 65 -8.64 -15.85 -12.40
C GLY A 65 -9.11 -14.41 -12.66
N ALA A 66 -9.94 -13.90 -11.74
CA ALA A 66 -10.61 -12.62 -11.91
C ALA A 66 -9.65 -11.42 -12.01
N ASP A 67 -9.94 -10.49 -12.91
CA ASP A 67 -9.27 -9.19 -13.00
C ASP A 67 -9.55 -8.33 -11.76
N HIS A 68 -8.75 -7.28 -11.59
CA HIS A 68 -8.87 -6.38 -10.45
C HIS A 68 -10.26 -5.73 -10.42
N GLY A 69 -10.99 -5.90 -9.31
CA GLY A 69 -12.32 -5.30 -9.12
C GLY A 69 -13.50 -6.07 -9.72
N GLN A 70 -13.27 -7.20 -10.39
CA GLN A 70 -14.37 -8.05 -10.84
C GLN A 70 -15.02 -8.83 -9.69
N GLU A 71 -16.34 -8.93 -9.70
CA GLU A 71 -17.08 -9.80 -8.81
C GLU A 71 -16.77 -11.27 -9.13
N LEU A 72 -16.87 -12.12 -8.09
CA LEU A 72 -16.70 -13.56 -8.27
C LEU A 72 -17.85 -14.11 -9.13
N ALA A 73 -17.52 -14.62 -10.31
CA ALA A 73 -18.49 -15.39 -11.07
C ALA A 73 -18.77 -16.73 -10.32
N PRO A 74 -20.03 -17.18 -10.26
CA PRO A 74 -20.41 -18.37 -9.48
C PRO A 74 -19.64 -19.64 -9.86
N ASP A 75 -19.21 -19.77 -11.11
CA ASP A 75 -18.57 -20.96 -11.67
C ASP A 75 -17.06 -20.81 -11.91
N ALA A 76 -16.51 -19.66 -11.64
CA ALA A 76 -15.11 -19.39 -11.91
C ALA A 76 -14.31 -19.29 -10.62
N VAL A 77 -13.59 -20.36 -10.26
CA VAL A 77 -12.19 -20.15 -10.03
C VAL A 77 -11.67 -20.20 -8.61
N ARG A 78 -10.69 -21.06 -8.45
CA ARG A 78 -9.73 -21.18 -7.34
C ARG A 78 -9.01 -19.86 -6.97
N PHE A 79 -9.13 -18.77 -7.77
CA PHE A 79 -8.38 -17.53 -7.54
C PHE A 79 -9.29 -16.31 -7.55
N ALA A 80 -9.60 -15.82 -6.36
CA ALA A 80 -10.32 -14.57 -6.17
C ALA A 80 -9.37 -13.37 -6.14
N SER A 81 -9.85 -12.18 -6.51
CA SER A 81 -9.08 -10.96 -6.33
C SER A 81 -8.97 -10.62 -4.83
N ALA A 82 -7.89 -9.93 -4.42
CA ALA A 82 -7.73 -9.50 -3.03
C ALA A 82 -8.88 -8.60 -2.54
N SER A 83 -9.49 -7.80 -3.41
CA SER A 83 -10.69 -6.99 -3.08
C SER A 83 -11.91 -7.86 -2.81
N ALA A 84 -12.13 -8.89 -3.64
CA ALA A 84 -13.22 -9.83 -3.43
C ALA A 84 -13.04 -10.61 -2.12
N LEU A 85 -11.81 -11.08 -1.83
CA LEU A 85 -11.50 -11.77 -0.57
C LEU A 85 -11.74 -10.87 0.65
N ARG A 86 -11.37 -9.59 0.60
CA ARG A 86 -11.64 -8.65 1.70
C ARG A 86 -13.15 -8.45 1.91
N LYS A 87 -13.93 -8.36 0.83
CA LYS A 87 -15.39 -8.25 0.92
C LYS A 87 -16.01 -9.52 1.55
N LEU A 88 -15.58 -10.70 1.09
CA LEU A 88 -16.00 -11.98 1.69
C LEU A 88 -15.65 -12.08 3.17
N TRP A 89 -14.43 -11.69 3.52
CA TRP A 89 -13.97 -11.66 4.92
C TRP A 89 -14.86 -10.78 5.80
N GLN A 90 -15.21 -9.59 5.32
CA GLN A 90 -16.03 -8.65 6.07
C GLN A 90 -17.47 -9.13 6.27
N THR A 91 -18.04 -9.82 5.29
CA THR A 91 -19.45 -10.25 5.32
C THR A 91 -19.67 -11.64 5.89
N GLY A 92 -18.72 -12.56 5.70
CA GLY A 92 -18.86 -13.97 6.07
C GLY A 92 -17.69 -14.54 6.88
N GLY A 93 -16.72 -13.70 7.27
CA GLY A 93 -15.61 -14.13 8.12
C GLY A 93 -14.60 -15.04 7.45
N ALA A 94 -13.82 -15.75 8.28
CA ALA A 94 -12.75 -16.62 7.80
C ALA A 94 -13.26 -17.80 6.93
N ASP A 95 -14.43 -18.32 7.23
CA ASP A 95 -14.99 -19.47 6.49
C ASP A 95 -15.44 -19.07 5.07
N ALA A 96 -15.85 -17.83 4.85
CA ALA A 96 -16.21 -17.34 3.52
C ALA A 96 -15.01 -17.27 2.56
N VAL A 97 -13.78 -17.17 3.06
CA VAL A 97 -12.56 -17.17 2.25
C VAL A 97 -11.93 -18.56 2.12
N ALA A 98 -12.43 -19.57 2.84
CA ALA A 98 -11.88 -20.92 2.86
C ALA A 98 -11.67 -21.55 1.44
N PRO A 99 -12.60 -21.39 0.48
CA PRO A 99 -12.42 -21.97 -0.86
C PRO A 99 -11.23 -21.38 -1.65
N TYR A 100 -10.71 -20.23 -1.25
CA TYR A 100 -9.72 -19.44 -1.99
C TYR A 100 -8.34 -19.42 -1.33
N VAL A 101 -8.18 -20.03 -0.17
CA VAL A 101 -6.91 -20.09 0.56
C VAL A 101 -6.46 -21.53 0.75
N PRO A 102 -5.14 -21.80 0.83
CA PRO A 102 -4.65 -23.13 1.13
C PRO A 102 -5.18 -23.61 2.49
N GLU A 103 -5.59 -24.86 2.56
CA GLU A 103 -6.15 -25.48 3.79
C GLU A 103 -5.23 -25.30 5.00
N ALA A 104 -3.92 -25.41 4.81
CA ALA A 104 -2.91 -25.27 5.86
C ALA A 104 -2.90 -23.88 6.53
N VAL A 105 -3.38 -22.82 5.88
CA VAL A 105 -3.41 -21.46 6.46
C VAL A 105 -4.77 -21.08 7.02
N LEU A 106 -5.82 -21.84 6.74
CA LEU A 106 -7.18 -21.55 7.20
C LEU A 106 -7.32 -21.47 8.73
N PRO A 107 -6.66 -22.33 9.54
CA PRO A 107 -6.68 -22.20 11.01
C PRO A 107 -6.20 -20.83 11.50
N PHE A 108 -5.13 -20.29 10.89
CA PHE A 108 -4.60 -18.95 11.24
C PHE A 108 -5.60 -17.84 10.90
N TYR A 109 -6.32 -17.95 9.78
CA TYR A 109 -7.39 -17.00 9.44
C TYR A 109 -8.54 -17.06 10.44
N ARG A 110 -8.95 -18.26 10.85
CA ARG A 110 -10.00 -18.44 11.87
C ARG A 110 -9.61 -17.87 13.23
N GLU A 111 -8.37 -18.12 13.66
CA GLU A 111 -7.83 -17.57 14.89
C GLU A 111 -7.77 -16.04 14.85
N ALA A 112 -7.22 -15.46 13.78
CA ALA A 112 -7.15 -14.02 13.58
C ALA A 112 -8.54 -13.37 13.53
N PHE A 113 -9.52 -14.03 12.91
CA PHE A 113 -10.90 -13.54 12.87
C PHE A 113 -11.54 -13.57 14.25
N ALA A 114 -11.42 -14.68 14.97
CA ALA A 114 -11.94 -14.83 16.32
C ALA A 114 -11.31 -13.83 17.30
N ALA A 115 -10.02 -13.55 17.14
CA ALA A 115 -9.29 -12.56 17.93
C ALA A 115 -9.55 -11.10 17.48
N GLY A 116 -10.37 -10.87 16.44
CA GLY A 116 -10.64 -9.53 15.91
C GLY A 116 -9.41 -8.84 15.30
N GLN A 117 -8.39 -9.59 14.86
CA GLN A 117 -7.14 -9.09 14.30
C GLN A 117 -7.28 -8.71 12.82
N TYR A 118 -8.32 -7.99 12.49
CA TYR A 118 -8.56 -7.46 11.15
C TYR A 118 -9.10 -6.03 11.24
N THR A 119 -8.90 -5.26 10.19
CA THR A 119 -9.30 -3.85 10.16
C THR A 119 -10.83 -3.70 10.17
N ASP A 120 -11.33 -2.93 11.12
CA ASP A 120 -12.66 -2.34 11.06
C ASP A 120 -12.57 -1.03 10.25
N PHE A 121 -13.12 -1.04 9.03
CA PHE A 121 -12.96 0.09 8.10
C PHE A 121 -13.72 1.34 8.55
N ASP A 122 -14.82 1.20 9.28
CA ASP A 122 -15.57 2.34 9.82
C ASP A 122 -14.78 2.99 10.96
N ALA A 123 -14.18 2.18 11.82
CA ALA A 123 -13.28 2.67 12.86
C ALA A 123 -12.04 3.34 12.25
N ALA A 124 -11.40 2.72 11.25
CA ALA A 124 -10.24 3.27 10.56
C ALA A 124 -10.55 4.61 9.90
N GLY A 125 -11.68 4.73 9.21
CA GLY A 125 -12.10 5.97 8.57
C GLY A 125 -12.35 7.10 9.57
N ARG A 126 -12.97 6.80 10.71
CA ARG A 126 -13.16 7.77 11.79
C ARG A 126 -11.86 8.18 12.46
N CYS A 127 -10.96 7.24 12.72
CA CYS A 127 -9.64 7.53 13.26
C CYS A 127 -8.82 8.42 12.33
N GLU A 128 -8.82 8.11 11.02
CA GLU A 128 -8.15 8.93 10.01
C GLU A 128 -8.70 10.36 9.98
N LEU A 129 -10.04 10.53 9.92
CA LEU A 129 -10.66 11.85 9.97
C LEU A 129 -10.36 12.60 11.27
N ALA A 130 -10.32 11.93 12.42
CA ALA A 130 -9.97 12.55 13.70
C ALA A 130 -8.53 13.09 13.68
N LEU A 131 -7.57 12.30 13.16
CA LEU A 131 -6.18 12.73 12.98
C LEU A 131 -6.06 13.90 12.00
N LEU A 132 -6.75 13.84 10.86
CA LEU A 132 -6.76 14.92 9.87
C LEU A 132 -7.33 16.20 10.48
N ARG A 133 -8.45 16.13 11.20
CA ARG A 133 -9.05 17.30 11.88
C ARG A 133 -8.15 17.88 12.95
N SER A 134 -7.45 17.06 13.73
CA SER A 134 -6.50 17.52 14.74
C SER A 134 -5.29 18.25 14.14
N ARG A 135 -4.93 17.92 12.90
CA ARG A 135 -3.84 18.54 12.13
C ARG A 135 -4.30 19.73 11.29
N CYS A 136 -5.62 19.91 11.12
CA CYS A 136 -6.20 20.99 10.31
C CYS A 136 -6.18 22.33 11.07
N VAL A 137 -4.97 22.76 11.47
CA VAL A 137 -4.71 23.97 12.27
C VAL A 137 -3.70 24.86 11.55
N GLY A 138 -3.82 26.19 11.69
CA GLY A 138 -2.94 27.16 11.03
C GLY A 138 -3.40 27.56 9.65
N GLN A 139 -2.55 28.30 8.92
CA GLN A 139 -2.90 28.89 7.62
C GLN A 139 -2.84 27.88 6.46
N THR A 140 -1.88 26.94 6.49
CA THR A 140 -1.68 25.92 5.44
C THR A 140 -1.34 24.57 6.09
N PRO A 141 -2.31 23.93 6.75
CA PRO A 141 -2.05 22.80 7.66
C PRO A 141 -1.42 21.58 7.01
N PHE A 142 -1.56 21.41 5.70
CA PHE A 142 -1.09 20.23 4.97
C PHE A 142 0.02 20.53 3.94
N ALA A 143 0.62 21.73 3.97
CA ALA A 143 1.63 22.14 2.99
C ALA A 143 2.89 21.26 2.97
N ALA A 144 3.29 20.73 4.14
CA ALA A 144 4.48 19.87 4.28
C ALA A 144 4.21 18.36 4.04
N VAL A 145 2.97 17.98 3.76
CA VAL A 145 2.62 16.55 3.54
C VAL A 145 3.28 16.02 2.28
N ARG A 146 3.89 14.85 2.39
CA ARG A 146 4.57 14.19 1.28
C ARG A 146 3.66 14.03 0.06
N GLY A 147 4.18 14.43 -1.11
CA GLY A 147 3.46 14.31 -2.38
C GLY A 147 2.36 15.34 -2.59
N VAL A 148 2.25 16.35 -1.74
CA VAL A 148 1.42 17.54 -1.98
C VAL A 148 2.05 18.38 -3.06
N SER A 149 1.24 18.84 -4.00
CA SER A 149 1.64 19.73 -5.09
C SER A 149 0.41 20.43 -5.67
N GLU A 150 0.60 21.55 -6.32
CA GLU A 150 -0.43 22.22 -7.16
C GLU A 150 -1.73 22.57 -6.41
N GLY A 151 -1.65 22.96 -5.14
CA GLY A 151 -2.80 23.37 -4.34
C GLY A 151 -3.59 22.20 -3.74
N LEU A 152 -3.03 20.99 -3.73
CA LEU A 152 -3.65 19.82 -3.07
C LEU A 152 -3.82 20.01 -1.56
N GLU A 153 -2.94 20.78 -0.91
CA GLU A 153 -3.04 21.16 0.51
C GLU A 153 -4.35 21.87 0.81
N HIS A 154 -4.72 22.84 -0.02
CA HIS A 154 -5.98 23.59 0.13
C HIS A 154 -7.21 22.72 -0.18
N ARG A 155 -7.09 21.82 -1.17
CA ARG A 155 -8.15 20.87 -1.45
C ARG A 155 -8.37 19.91 -0.29
N LEU A 156 -7.27 19.38 0.28
CA LEU A 156 -7.32 18.48 1.43
C LEU A 156 -7.94 19.20 2.64
N GLU A 157 -7.50 20.42 2.93
CA GLU A 157 -8.07 21.22 4.02
C GLU A 157 -9.60 21.40 3.87
N ARG A 158 -10.06 21.82 2.69
CA ARG A 158 -11.50 21.99 2.44
C ARG A 158 -12.27 20.68 2.58
N ALA A 159 -11.73 19.59 2.04
CA ALA A 159 -12.34 18.27 2.14
C ALA A 159 -12.44 17.80 3.60
N VAL A 160 -11.38 17.94 4.39
CA VAL A 160 -11.35 17.57 5.83
C VAL A 160 -12.40 18.37 6.63
N ARG A 161 -12.55 19.68 6.34
CA ARG A 161 -13.51 20.53 7.03
C ARG A 161 -14.97 20.19 6.68
N ALA A 162 -15.23 19.76 5.45
CA ALA A 162 -16.58 19.50 4.95
C ALA A 162 -17.06 18.06 5.21
N SER A 163 -16.13 17.08 5.26
CA SER A 163 -16.49 15.66 5.31
C SER A 163 -16.77 15.18 6.73
N THR A 164 -17.75 14.30 6.87
CA THR A 164 -18.12 13.59 8.10
C THR A 164 -17.77 12.11 8.03
N THR A 165 -17.56 11.59 6.82
CA THR A 165 -17.16 10.21 6.55
C THR A 165 -15.90 10.14 5.71
N HIS A 166 -15.18 9.00 5.78
CA HIS A 166 -14.00 8.74 4.93
C HIS A 166 -14.37 8.71 3.43
N GLU A 167 -15.55 8.20 3.08
CA GLU A 167 -16.03 8.16 1.70
C GLU A 167 -16.26 9.57 1.15
N GLU A 168 -16.94 10.43 1.89
CA GLU A 168 -17.12 11.85 1.53
C GLU A 168 -15.78 12.57 1.35
N LEU A 169 -14.80 12.30 2.23
CA LEU A 169 -13.44 12.84 2.11
C LEU A 169 -12.81 12.44 0.78
N LEU A 170 -12.84 11.15 0.46
CA LEU A 170 -12.23 10.64 -0.78
C LEU A 170 -12.98 11.13 -2.03
N ASP A 171 -14.30 11.28 -1.98
CA ASP A 171 -15.08 11.81 -3.09
C ASP A 171 -14.74 13.28 -3.36
N ALA A 172 -14.62 14.09 -2.31
CA ALA A 172 -14.22 15.50 -2.42
C ALA A 172 -12.78 15.68 -2.96
N LEU A 173 -11.88 14.72 -2.66
CA LEU A 173 -10.50 14.76 -3.11
C LEU A 173 -10.31 14.24 -4.54
N THR A 174 -11.11 13.25 -4.96
CA THR A 174 -10.94 12.55 -6.23
C THR A 174 -11.31 13.43 -7.42
N THR A 175 -10.50 13.38 -8.46
CA THR A 175 -10.76 14.03 -9.76
C THR A 175 -10.20 13.16 -10.88
N VAL A 176 -10.46 13.52 -12.14
CA VAL A 176 -9.83 12.87 -13.30
C VAL A 176 -8.31 12.90 -13.19
N ARG A 177 -7.75 14.04 -12.77
CA ARG A 177 -6.30 14.21 -12.59
C ARG A 177 -5.75 13.46 -11.37
N TYR A 178 -6.54 13.38 -10.30
CA TYR A 178 -6.15 12.79 -9.02
C TYR A 178 -7.00 11.56 -8.69
N PRO A 179 -6.55 10.36 -9.12
CA PRO A 179 -7.30 9.12 -8.88
C PRO A 179 -7.49 8.82 -7.40
N ARG A 180 -8.62 8.21 -7.06
CA ARG A 180 -9.00 7.87 -5.67
C ARG A 180 -7.90 7.15 -4.88
N ALA A 181 -7.19 6.22 -5.52
CA ALA A 181 -6.09 5.50 -4.85
C ALA A 181 -4.92 6.41 -4.45
N ARG A 182 -4.62 7.46 -5.25
CA ARG A 182 -3.62 8.48 -4.89
C ARG A 182 -4.13 9.34 -3.74
N MET A 183 -5.39 9.76 -3.80
CA MET A 183 -5.98 10.61 -2.75
C MET A 183 -6.09 9.89 -1.41
N ARG A 184 -6.40 8.60 -1.40
CA ARG A 184 -6.39 7.78 -0.19
C ARG A 184 -4.99 7.72 0.45
N ARG A 185 -3.93 7.55 -0.34
CA ARG A 185 -2.56 7.58 0.20
C ARG A 185 -2.20 8.96 0.75
N LEU A 186 -2.53 10.02 0.02
CA LEU A 186 -2.29 11.40 0.46
C LEU A 186 -3.00 11.71 1.78
N ALA A 187 -4.27 11.33 1.92
CA ALA A 187 -5.04 11.52 3.14
C ALA A 187 -4.41 10.76 4.33
N MET A 188 -3.99 9.52 4.09
CA MET A 188 -3.31 8.72 5.12
C MET A 188 -1.93 9.31 5.48
N ASP A 189 -1.11 9.73 4.51
CA ASP A 189 0.17 10.40 4.76
C ASP A 189 -0.04 11.68 5.58
N ALA A 190 -1.07 12.45 5.28
CA ALA A 190 -1.45 13.64 6.05
C ALA A 190 -1.93 13.28 7.47
N ALA A 191 -2.76 12.26 7.63
CA ALA A 191 -3.25 11.81 8.92
C ALA A 191 -2.11 11.32 9.83
N LEU A 192 -1.15 10.58 9.28
CA LEU A 192 0.02 10.08 10.01
C LEU A 192 1.14 11.13 10.16
N GLY A 193 1.06 12.25 9.42
CA GLY A 193 2.04 13.33 9.47
C GLY A 193 3.32 13.01 8.73
N TYR A 194 3.24 12.31 7.62
CA TYR A 194 4.39 12.01 6.78
C TYR A 194 4.71 13.19 5.86
N ASP A 195 5.93 13.64 5.92
CA ASP A 195 6.49 14.74 5.11
C ASP A 195 7.60 14.23 4.17
N ASP A 196 8.18 15.15 3.38
CA ASP A 196 9.27 14.83 2.44
C ASP A 196 10.61 14.52 3.13
N ALA A 197 10.73 14.71 4.45
CA ALA A 197 11.90 14.29 5.22
C ALA A 197 11.92 12.77 5.49
N LEU A 198 10.81 12.07 5.23
CA LEU A 198 10.78 10.62 5.30
C LEU A 198 11.63 10.03 4.16
N PRO A 199 12.57 9.12 4.44
CA PRO A 199 13.43 8.52 3.41
C PRO A 199 12.63 7.92 2.24
N ALA A 200 13.04 8.24 1.01
CA ALA A 200 12.41 7.70 -0.21
C ALA A 200 12.72 6.22 -0.42
N LEU A 201 13.88 5.75 0.07
CA LEU A 201 14.30 4.36 0.03
C LEU A 201 14.35 3.78 1.44
N PRO A 202 14.10 2.47 1.63
CA PRO A 202 14.22 1.82 2.93
C PRO A 202 15.64 1.98 3.49
N PRO A 203 15.83 2.61 4.67
CA PRO A 203 17.16 2.82 5.24
C PRO A 203 17.67 1.61 6.04
N TYR A 204 16.88 0.55 6.17
CA TYR A 204 17.20 -0.67 6.91
C TYR A 204 16.40 -1.87 6.40
N LEU A 205 16.80 -3.06 6.82
CA LEU A 205 16.01 -4.29 6.70
C LEU A 205 15.49 -4.74 8.09
N HIS A 206 14.17 -4.75 8.24
CA HIS A 206 13.52 -5.29 9.43
C HIS A 206 13.29 -6.79 9.25
N LEU A 207 14.05 -7.62 9.97
CA LEU A 207 14.01 -9.07 9.86
C LEU A 207 12.85 -9.65 10.68
N LEU A 208 11.80 -10.11 10.02
CA LEU A 208 10.60 -10.68 10.64
C LEU A 208 10.68 -12.19 10.83
N GLY A 209 11.41 -12.87 9.94
CA GLY A 209 11.61 -14.31 10.00
C GLY A 209 12.66 -14.78 9.03
N ALA A 210 13.27 -15.92 9.30
CA ALA A 210 14.27 -16.52 8.42
C ALA A 210 14.41 -18.03 8.69
N ARG A 211 14.96 -18.74 7.71
CA ARG A 211 15.62 -20.03 7.97
C ARG A 211 16.99 -19.75 8.53
N ARG A 212 17.47 -20.56 9.49
CA ARG A 212 18.77 -20.34 10.14
C ARG A 212 19.92 -20.36 9.15
N GLU A 213 19.90 -21.27 8.18
CA GLU A 213 20.90 -21.37 7.12
C GLU A 213 20.95 -20.15 6.20
N ALA A 214 19.84 -19.45 6.02
CA ALA A 214 19.75 -18.24 5.18
C ALA A 214 20.31 -16.98 5.86
N LEU A 215 20.59 -17.00 7.16
CA LEU A 215 21.15 -15.84 7.88
C LEU A 215 22.53 -15.44 7.36
N SER A 216 23.28 -16.37 6.75
CA SER A 216 24.57 -16.07 6.12
C SER A 216 24.47 -15.05 4.99
N LEU A 217 23.32 -14.99 4.28
CA LEU A 217 23.08 -14.04 3.20
C LEU A 217 23.02 -12.57 3.70
N LEU A 218 22.75 -12.37 4.98
CA LEU A 218 22.68 -11.02 5.57
C LEU A 218 24.06 -10.37 5.73
N LYS A 219 25.16 -11.14 5.62
CA LYS A 219 26.52 -10.62 5.72
C LYS A 219 26.91 -9.68 4.56
N ASP A 220 26.28 -9.88 3.41
CA ASP A 220 26.56 -9.12 2.19
C ASP A 220 25.61 -7.91 2.02
N VAL A 221 24.77 -7.66 3.02
CA VAL A 221 23.81 -6.54 2.98
C VAL A 221 24.44 -5.26 3.52
N ASN A 222 24.44 -4.21 2.72
CA ASN A 222 25.01 -2.90 3.06
C ASN A 222 24.03 -1.97 3.84
N LEU A 223 22.93 -2.53 4.38
CA LEU A 223 21.96 -1.79 5.19
C LEU A 223 21.97 -2.33 6.62
N PRO A 224 21.65 -1.52 7.64
CA PRO A 224 21.35 -2.02 8.97
C PRO A 224 20.29 -3.11 8.93
N VAL A 225 20.54 -4.24 9.57
CA VAL A 225 19.62 -5.38 9.65
C VAL A 225 19.36 -5.74 11.10
N SER A 226 18.12 -5.75 11.54
CA SER A 226 17.74 -6.20 12.87
C SER A 226 16.28 -6.67 12.91
N HIS A 227 15.97 -7.57 13.84
CA HIS A 227 14.60 -7.91 14.21
C HIS A 227 14.02 -6.93 15.24
N ALA A 228 14.87 -6.15 15.90
CA ALA A 228 14.46 -5.18 16.93
C ALA A 228 14.43 -3.77 16.34
N LEU A 229 13.23 -3.20 16.19
CA LEU A 229 13.03 -1.85 15.65
C LEU A 229 13.80 -0.78 16.42
N MET A 230 13.91 -0.90 17.74
CA MET A 230 14.65 0.09 18.54
C MET A 230 16.14 0.09 18.23
N ARG A 231 16.76 -1.05 17.93
CA ARG A 231 18.14 -1.10 17.43
C ARG A 231 18.30 -0.36 16.11
N LEU A 232 17.37 -0.59 15.18
CA LEU A 232 17.36 0.09 13.87
C LEU A 232 17.16 1.60 14.04
N LYS A 233 16.37 2.03 15.02
CA LYS A 233 16.14 3.45 15.33
C LYS A 233 17.43 4.18 15.74
N ASP A 234 18.34 3.48 16.42
CA ASP A 234 19.56 4.05 16.98
C ASP A 234 20.73 4.10 15.96
N GLU A 235 20.55 3.56 14.73
CA GLU A 235 21.63 3.48 13.73
C GLU A 235 21.97 4.84 13.10
N ASN A 236 20.96 5.59 12.69
CA ASN A 236 21.12 6.95 12.12
C ASN A 236 19.76 7.66 11.99
N ASP A 237 19.78 8.95 11.61
CA ASP A 237 18.57 9.78 11.50
C ASP A 237 17.55 9.24 10.48
N ALA A 238 17.98 8.70 9.35
CA ALA A 238 17.08 8.12 8.36
C ALA A 238 16.35 6.89 8.92
N CYS A 239 17.08 6.02 9.63
CA CYS A 239 16.51 4.87 10.33
C CYS A 239 15.56 5.33 11.44
N ALA A 240 15.94 6.33 12.22
CA ALA A 240 15.11 6.87 13.30
C ALA A 240 13.78 7.42 12.80
N ARG A 241 13.78 8.18 11.70
CA ARG A 241 12.57 8.71 11.07
C ARG A 241 11.68 7.58 10.55
N MET A 242 12.25 6.62 9.81
CA MET A 242 11.49 5.51 9.23
C MET A 242 10.92 4.58 10.31
N VAL A 243 11.66 4.26 11.37
CA VAL A 243 11.15 3.46 12.49
C VAL A 243 10.01 4.20 13.20
N SER A 244 10.16 5.51 13.44
CA SER A 244 9.09 6.30 14.06
C SER A 244 7.82 6.30 13.20
N ALA A 245 7.94 6.47 11.89
CA ALA A 245 6.82 6.38 10.96
C ALA A 245 6.17 4.98 10.97
N GLN A 246 6.98 3.92 10.97
CA GLN A 246 6.49 2.53 11.05
C GLN A 246 5.73 2.26 12.35
N LEU A 247 6.23 2.75 13.49
CA LEU A 247 5.55 2.60 14.78
C LEU A 247 4.22 3.34 14.80
N THR A 248 4.18 4.60 14.31
CA THR A 248 2.95 5.38 14.21
C THR A 248 1.90 4.67 13.34
N ALA A 249 2.29 4.14 12.17
CA ALA A 249 1.39 3.38 11.32
C ALA A 249 0.91 2.07 11.97
N SER A 250 1.80 1.38 12.69
CA SER A 250 1.45 0.15 13.42
C SER A 250 0.45 0.41 14.53
N ASP A 251 0.67 1.46 15.32
CA ASP A 251 -0.21 1.83 16.43
C ASP A 251 -1.58 2.31 15.92
N PHE A 252 -1.61 3.08 14.82
CA PHE A 252 -2.84 3.42 14.13
C PHE A 252 -3.60 2.15 13.68
N SER A 253 -2.90 1.23 13.00
CA SER A 253 -3.49 -0.04 12.56
C SER A 253 -4.02 -0.88 13.73
N ALA A 254 -3.30 -0.93 14.84
CA ALA A 254 -3.70 -1.66 16.04
C ALA A 254 -5.00 -1.11 16.65
N LEU A 255 -5.14 0.22 16.68
CA LEU A 255 -6.36 0.89 17.14
C LEU A 255 -7.56 0.65 16.21
N CYS A 256 -7.32 0.51 14.90
CA CYS A 256 -8.35 0.30 13.89
C CYS A 256 -8.78 -1.16 13.70
N ARG A 257 -8.33 -2.08 14.53
CA ARG A 257 -8.78 -3.48 14.49
C ARG A 257 -10.19 -3.62 15.05
N LYS A 258 -10.86 -4.70 14.67
CA LYS A 258 -12.20 -5.04 15.21
C LYS A 258 -12.19 -5.12 16.73
N ILE A 259 -11.16 -5.72 17.29
CA ILE A 259 -10.83 -5.65 18.72
C ILE A 259 -9.53 -4.83 18.80
N PRO A 260 -9.59 -3.55 19.25
CA PRO A 260 -8.42 -2.70 19.32
C PRO A 260 -7.32 -3.27 20.21
N GLU A 261 -6.07 -3.08 19.80
CA GLU A 261 -4.89 -3.49 20.57
C GLU A 261 -4.17 -2.27 21.14
N PRO A 262 -3.49 -2.42 22.28
CA PRO A 262 -2.65 -1.38 22.84
C PRO A 262 -1.47 -1.04 21.93
N MET A 263 -0.95 0.19 22.05
CA MET A 263 0.25 0.66 21.35
C MET A 263 1.46 -0.26 21.56
N GLY A 264 2.39 -0.22 20.62
CA GLY A 264 3.68 -0.92 20.71
C GLY A 264 3.62 -2.39 20.30
N SER A 265 2.58 -2.82 19.59
CA SER A 265 2.49 -4.22 19.11
C SER A 265 3.67 -4.59 18.21
N ALA A 266 4.13 -3.68 17.34
CA ALA A 266 5.29 -3.88 16.49
C ALA A 266 6.60 -4.06 17.26
N LEU A 267 6.73 -3.48 18.44
CA LEU A 267 7.92 -3.65 19.30
C LEU A 267 7.96 -5.00 20.01
N ARG A 268 6.81 -5.66 20.16
CA ARG A 268 6.70 -6.98 20.80
C ARG A 268 6.83 -8.13 19.82
N GLN A 269 6.91 -7.85 18.52
CA GLN A 269 7.03 -8.86 17.50
C GLN A 269 8.36 -9.63 17.63
N LYS A 270 8.26 -10.95 17.75
CA LYS A 270 9.43 -11.83 17.82
C LYS A 270 9.79 -12.33 16.43
N ILE A 271 11.11 -12.51 16.20
CA ILE A 271 11.58 -13.15 14.97
C ILE A 271 11.09 -14.61 14.91
N ILE A 272 10.64 -15.02 13.74
CA ILE A 272 10.18 -16.38 13.47
C ILE A 272 11.30 -17.15 12.77
N PHE A 273 11.77 -18.22 13.39
CA PHE A 273 12.70 -19.15 12.74
C PHE A 273 11.90 -20.31 12.16
N LEU A 274 11.98 -20.47 10.84
CA LEU A 274 11.38 -21.62 10.16
C LEU A 274 12.30 -22.85 10.41
N THR A 275 11.71 -23.89 10.97
CA THR A 275 12.28 -25.24 10.98
C THR A 275 12.00 -25.90 9.63
N LYS A 276 12.85 -26.84 9.23
CA LYS A 276 12.68 -27.61 7.97
C LYS A 276 11.34 -28.30 7.92
#